data_90b2e9b6f780373ca0fd6c6cc1fd4e31
#
_entry.id   90b2e9b6f780373ca0fd6c6cc1fd4e31
#
_cell.length_a   1.000
_cell.length_b   1.000
_cell.length_c   1.000
_cell.angle_alpha   90.00
_cell.angle_beta   90.00
_cell.angle_gamma   90.00
#
_symmetry.space_group_name_H-M   'P 1'
#
loop_
_entity.id
_entity.type
_entity.pdbx_description
1 polymer ?
#
loop_
_entity_poly.entity_id
_entity_poly.type
_entity_poly.pdbx_seq_one_letter_code
_entity_poly.pdbx_strand_id
1 'polypeptide(L)'
;MNRRKYIFAIYGKNAESVMEKCSKRLVDKHLVFKDQEFIVFENQVYDTGLPKRPVSCNGVSLHFHGIIFPKKCSIDQLSEDREAVLCGIIRDNAHDLKQIPYSIRNGSYVSLAVDHKDRRLLAFTSFLNSIPFYYTQIDGCVIVSTDLELLAKALNLSYGLNDGVLEYYACGTKISDSTAFPEIKGIPKGAYLEFKSGTIKIEYYYRMPSTLSNLSFSEHVDKFAELWEETLRSVDSDKFRYGLGLTGGIDSRLILAAMPDRSKPLLFTGAHPDNPDVVLAKHITQGLGLKNHVIEEYSAYDRVKGYAKYCAMSDNPYHCNSLYTHEQMMFRKEHGLVYEFTGLTEFLGGEYHYRDRRSVLSLIKMTMPLTQRKLTNEKAQRLCLLKLGLRNMHFDRDLQIINRDVYNDHVEIMNHTITTILDQIGNARTEEMFLERFRHIHKMSNMLSWSILPARRYVEHVSPSMNIELSDFTCRVPLSHRDSRRILMKYFRTQQPDLGEFVLSGYPFSANSTWLAFKALSPYIKALNHLGVKVPFLQWYIRHKPIGPTANDPVTFEMQRRVCQDSKIIKDTDLCLLFDRFCNDKIRLMRLFNIALMEKKMSMDEDSLNEYLCDIVDHIRYNR
;
A
#
# COMPACT_ATOMS: atom_id res chain seq x y z
N MET A 1 19.95 14.00 9.44
CA MET A 1 18.48 14.13 9.57
C MET A 1 17.83 13.57 8.31
N ASN A 2 17.06 12.49 8.42
CA ASN A 2 16.25 11.99 7.30
C ASN A 2 14.93 12.77 7.29
N ARG A 3 14.80 13.68 6.36
CA ARG A 3 13.64 14.58 6.28
C ARG A 3 12.41 13.78 5.83
N ARG A 4 11.24 14.07 6.44
CA ARG A 4 9.96 13.54 5.98
C ARG A 4 9.72 13.93 4.53
N LYS A 5 9.14 13.01 3.75
CA LYS A 5 8.73 13.27 2.37
C LYS A 5 7.24 13.61 2.35
N TYR A 6 6.91 14.84 2.01
CA TYR A 6 5.54 15.32 2.02
C TYR A 6 5.27 16.38 0.96
N ILE A 7 4.02 16.55 0.61
CA ILE A 7 3.47 17.76 0.02
C ILE A 7 2.41 18.34 0.96
N PHE A 8 2.38 19.67 1.08
CA PHE A 8 1.39 20.45 1.79
C PHE A 8 1.02 21.64 0.93
N ALA A 9 -0.23 21.74 0.49
CA ALA A 9 -0.65 22.80 -0.40
C ALA A 9 -1.91 23.50 0.14
N ILE A 10 -1.99 24.79 -0.09
CA ILE A 10 -3.10 25.68 0.27
C ILE A 10 -3.63 26.30 -1.01
N TYR A 11 -4.93 26.25 -1.22
CA TYR A 11 -5.58 26.92 -2.35
C TYR A 11 -6.85 27.66 -1.92
N GLY A 12 -6.97 28.92 -2.34
CA GLY A 12 -8.13 29.79 -2.10
C GLY A 12 -7.74 31.25 -1.88
N LYS A 13 -8.75 32.13 -1.86
CA LYS A 13 -8.55 33.59 -1.80
C LYS A 13 -7.77 34.07 -0.56
N ASN A 14 -7.82 33.33 0.55
CA ASN A 14 -7.17 33.67 1.80
C ASN A 14 -5.90 32.83 2.06
N ALA A 15 -5.29 32.27 0.99
CA ALA A 15 -4.18 31.31 1.13
C ALA A 15 -3.00 31.87 1.94
N GLU A 16 -2.65 33.14 1.79
CA GLU A 16 -1.57 33.78 2.56
C GLU A 16 -1.89 33.84 4.07
N SER A 17 -3.08 34.27 4.44
CA SER A 17 -3.51 34.33 5.85
C SER A 17 -3.53 32.94 6.48
N VAL A 18 -4.02 31.93 5.76
CA VAL A 18 -4.01 30.54 6.21
C VAL A 18 -2.59 30.00 6.30
N MET A 19 -1.71 30.33 5.35
CA MET A 19 -0.30 29.98 5.39
C MET A 19 0.39 30.53 6.65
N GLU A 20 0.15 31.79 7.01
CA GLU A 20 0.75 32.41 8.20
C GLU A 20 0.33 31.69 9.50
N LYS A 21 -0.94 31.26 9.58
CA LYS A 21 -1.45 30.46 10.70
C LYS A 21 -0.77 29.10 10.80
N CYS A 22 -0.65 28.38 9.67
CA CYS A 22 -0.04 27.06 9.58
C CYS A 22 1.48 27.09 9.71
N SER A 23 2.13 28.07 9.09
CA SER A 23 3.58 28.11 8.93
C SER A 23 4.36 28.22 10.24
N LYS A 24 3.77 28.78 11.29
CA LYS A 24 4.39 28.84 12.62
C LYS A 24 4.69 27.46 13.22
N ARG A 25 3.98 26.42 12.75
CA ARG A 25 4.01 25.05 13.28
C ARG A 25 4.56 24.03 12.29
N LEU A 26 4.73 24.41 11.00
CA LEU A 26 5.36 23.53 10.02
C LEU A 26 6.86 23.43 10.33
N VAL A 27 7.30 22.21 10.60
CA VAL A 27 8.71 21.86 10.73
C VAL A 27 9.27 21.61 9.33
N ASP A 28 10.51 22.01 9.04
CA ASP A 28 11.18 21.82 7.74
C ASP A 28 10.44 22.47 6.55
N LYS A 29 10.22 23.77 6.60
CA LYS A 29 9.52 24.55 5.57
C LYS A 29 10.30 24.63 4.26
N HIS A 30 9.92 23.85 3.29
CA HIS A 30 10.39 23.98 1.91
C HIS A 30 9.27 24.56 1.04
N LEU A 31 9.15 25.89 1.05
CA LEU A 31 8.27 26.59 0.12
C LEU A 31 8.81 26.42 -1.30
N VAL A 32 8.05 25.76 -2.16
CA VAL A 32 8.44 25.52 -3.56
C VAL A 32 7.67 26.40 -4.54
N PHE A 33 6.49 26.86 -4.15
CA PHE A 33 5.67 27.73 -4.97
C PHE A 33 4.75 28.61 -4.12
N LYS A 34 4.57 29.87 -4.55
CA LYS A 34 3.63 30.81 -3.95
C LYS A 34 3.13 31.79 -4.99
N ASP A 35 1.81 31.86 -5.13
CA ASP A 35 1.09 32.97 -5.74
C ASP A 35 -0.04 33.47 -4.82
N GLN A 36 -0.96 34.30 -5.32
CA GLN A 36 -2.03 34.89 -4.50
C GLN A 36 -3.01 33.86 -3.93
N GLU A 37 -3.31 32.80 -4.68
CA GLU A 37 -4.35 31.82 -4.32
C GLU A 37 -3.79 30.39 -4.16
N PHE A 38 -2.53 30.12 -4.54
CA PHE A 38 -1.95 28.78 -4.52
C PHE A 38 -0.54 28.78 -3.92
N ILE A 39 -0.36 28.02 -2.85
CA ILE A 39 0.90 27.93 -2.09
C ILE A 39 1.23 26.45 -1.92
N VAL A 40 2.47 26.06 -2.22
CA VAL A 40 2.94 24.68 -2.10
C VAL A 40 4.22 24.63 -1.28
N PHE A 41 4.19 23.80 -0.23
CA PHE A 41 5.35 23.34 0.49
C PHE A 41 5.59 21.87 0.13
N GLU A 42 6.81 21.52 -0.20
CA GLU A 42 7.17 20.15 -0.52
C GLU A 42 8.58 19.82 -0.01
N ASN A 43 8.72 18.60 0.49
CA ASN A 43 10.01 18.01 0.76
C ASN A 43 10.16 16.71 -0.05
N GLN A 44 11.02 16.77 -1.07
CA GLN A 44 11.48 15.59 -1.83
C GLN A 44 12.92 15.29 -1.45
N VAL A 45 13.17 14.07 -0.99
CA VAL A 45 14.47 13.66 -0.45
C VAL A 45 15.50 13.38 -1.56
N TYR A 46 15.03 13.02 -2.75
CA TYR A 46 15.87 12.71 -3.93
C TYR A 46 15.16 13.09 -5.22
N ASP A 47 15.93 13.12 -6.30
CA ASP A 47 15.42 13.47 -7.62
C ASP A 47 14.69 12.28 -8.25
N THR A 48 13.38 12.42 -8.46
CA THR A 48 12.53 11.45 -9.13
C THR A 48 12.24 11.81 -10.60
N GLY A 49 12.98 12.77 -11.14
CA GLY A 49 12.73 13.30 -12.49
C GLY A 49 11.61 14.34 -12.56
N LEU A 50 10.86 14.59 -11.48
CA LEU A 50 9.79 15.59 -11.46
C LEU A 50 10.32 17.02 -11.22
N PRO A 51 9.64 18.07 -11.76
CA PRO A 51 9.92 19.46 -11.40
C PRO A 51 9.72 19.68 -9.91
N LYS A 52 10.59 20.52 -9.33
CA LYS A 52 10.48 20.90 -7.91
C LYS A 52 9.37 21.93 -7.64
N ARG A 53 8.76 22.48 -8.67
CA ARG A 53 7.67 23.47 -8.59
C ARG A 53 6.58 23.13 -9.60
N PRO A 54 5.35 23.62 -9.40
CA PRO A 54 4.30 23.50 -10.41
C PRO A 54 4.74 24.04 -11.76
N VAL A 55 4.39 23.33 -12.83
CA VAL A 55 4.61 23.77 -14.21
C VAL A 55 3.32 24.41 -14.72
N SER A 56 3.44 25.61 -15.26
CA SER A 56 2.29 26.35 -15.77
C SER A 56 2.27 26.38 -17.29
N CYS A 57 1.15 26.00 -17.88
CA CYS A 57 0.91 25.99 -19.31
C CYS A 57 -0.56 26.30 -19.59
N ASN A 58 -0.85 27.19 -20.55
CA ASN A 58 -2.22 27.51 -21.01
C ASN A 58 -3.20 27.88 -19.87
N GLY A 59 -2.72 28.54 -18.81
CA GLY A 59 -3.56 28.93 -17.68
C GLY A 59 -3.85 27.79 -16.68
N VAL A 60 -3.14 26.66 -16.79
CA VAL A 60 -3.19 25.56 -15.84
C VAL A 60 -1.83 25.36 -15.21
N SER A 61 -1.76 25.26 -13.88
CA SER A 61 -0.57 24.85 -13.13
C SER A 61 -0.72 23.39 -12.70
N LEU A 62 0.26 22.54 -13.05
CA LEU A 62 0.28 21.12 -12.74
C LEU A 62 1.49 20.76 -11.88
N HIS A 63 1.26 20.02 -10.82
CA HIS A 63 2.30 19.52 -9.91
C HIS A 63 2.07 18.05 -9.55
N PHE A 64 3.15 17.28 -9.52
CA PHE A 64 3.16 15.90 -9.05
C PHE A 64 4.12 15.74 -7.87
N HIS A 65 3.69 15.00 -6.86
CA HIS A 65 4.54 14.55 -5.75
C HIS A 65 4.65 13.03 -5.77
N GLY A 66 5.86 12.50 -5.74
CA GLY A 66 6.16 11.06 -5.82
C GLY A 66 6.98 10.69 -7.04
N ILE A 67 6.65 9.61 -7.72
CA ILE A 67 7.26 9.17 -8.98
C ILE A 67 6.17 8.84 -10.00
N ILE A 68 6.36 9.25 -11.24
CA ILE A 68 5.44 8.96 -12.35
C ILE A 68 6.18 8.38 -13.55
N PHE A 69 5.47 7.55 -14.31
CA PHE A 69 5.88 7.01 -15.61
C PHE A 69 4.81 7.42 -16.63
N PRO A 70 5.02 8.51 -17.39
CA PRO A 70 4.03 8.99 -18.35
C PRO A 70 3.81 8.00 -19.49
N LYS A 71 2.63 8.06 -20.15
CA LYS A 71 2.33 7.17 -21.29
C LYS A 71 3.14 7.48 -22.54
N LYS A 72 3.45 8.75 -22.79
CA LYS A 72 4.01 9.24 -24.05
C LYS A 72 5.53 9.40 -24.04
N CYS A 73 6.19 9.21 -22.89
CA CYS A 73 7.64 9.31 -22.78
C CYS A 73 8.17 8.41 -21.68
N SER A 74 9.48 8.13 -21.70
CA SER A 74 10.18 7.42 -20.62
C SER A 74 10.39 8.34 -19.42
N ILE A 75 10.73 7.74 -18.26
CA ILE A 75 11.15 8.51 -17.08
C ILE A 75 12.46 9.27 -17.33
N ASP A 76 13.32 8.75 -18.19
CA ASP A 76 14.58 9.40 -18.58
C ASP A 76 14.29 10.68 -19.36
N GLN A 77 13.41 10.63 -20.36
CA GLN A 77 12.94 11.81 -21.10
C GLN A 77 12.23 12.82 -20.19
N LEU A 78 11.38 12.35 -19.25
CA LEU A 78 10.78 13.23 -18.25
C LEU A 78 11.86 13.98 -17.45
N SER A 79 12.93 13.29 -17.05
CA SER A 79 13.99 13.88 -16.26
C SER A 79 14.86 14.89 -17.05
N GLU A 80 14.93 14.76 -18.37
CA GLU A 80 15.69 15.66 -19.26
C GLU A 80 14.91 16.93 -19.58
N ASP A 81 13.61 16.82 -19.85
CA ASP A 81 12.76 17.98 -20.18
C ASP A 81 11.44 17.94 -19.38
N ARG A 82 11.60 18.14 -18.08
CA ARG A 82 10.52 18.07 -17.08
C ARG A 82 9.34 18.99 -17.39
N GLU A 83 9.63 20.22 -17.80
CA GLU A 83 8.61 21.24 -18.05
C GLU A 83 7.86 20.92 -19.34
N ALA A 84 8.54 20.57 -20.42
CA ALA A 84 7.88 20.23 -21.68
C ALA A 84 6.96 19.02 -21.58
N VAL A 85 7.40 17.98 -20.84
CA VAL A 85 6.58 16.79 -20.61
C VAL A 85 5.31 17.12 -19.85
N LEU A 86 5.39 17.90 -18.74
CA LEU A 86 4.20 18.29 -17.99
C LEU A 86 3.31 19.26 -18.78
N CYS A 87 3.88 20.18 -19.54
CA CYS A 87 3.12 21.01 -20.49
C CYS A 87 2.41 20.16 -21.55
N GLY A 88 3.03 19.07 -22.01
CA GLY A 88 2.42 18.09 -22.90
C GLY A 88 1.19 17.43 -22.25
N ILE A 89 1.31 16.98 -21.01
CA ILE A 89 0.18 16.41 -20.25
C ILE A 89 -0.95 17.42 -20.09
N ILE A 90 -0.65 18.69 -19.77
CA ILE A 90 -1.67 19.76 -19.68
C ILE A 90 -2.37 19.95 -21.01
N ARG A 91 -1.62 20.07 -22.11
CA ARG A 91 -2.18 20.30 -23.47
C ARG A 91 -3.08 19.16 -23.92
N ASP A 92 -2.64 17.92 -23.69
CA ASP A 92 -3.39 16.72 -24.06
C ASP A 92 -4.74 16.62 -23.32
N ASN A 93 -4.81 17.16 -22.11
CA ASN A 93 -5.99 17.13 -21.24
C ASN A 93 -6.69 18.50 -21.10
N ALA A 94 -6.37 19.48 -21.96
CA ALA A 94 -6.91 20.84 -21.86
C ALA A 94 -8.44 20.91 -21.98
N HIS A 95 -9.06 19.93 -22.64
CA HIS A 95 -10.52 19.82 -22.78
C HIS A 95 -11.21 19.27 -21.52
N ASP A 96 -10.49 18.45 -20.74
CA ASP A 96 -10.98 17.89 -19.47
C ASP A 96 -9.78 17.50 -18.57
N LEU A 97 -9.42 18.37 -17.63
CA LEU A 97 -8.32 18.14 -16.70
C LEU A 97 -8.53 16.92 -15.78
N LYS A 98 -9.76 16.41 -15.68
CA LYS A 98 -10.07 15.19 -14.92
C LYS A 98 -9.45 13.94 -15.55
N GLN A 99 -8.98 14.03 -16.80
CA GLN A 99 -8.31 12.95 -17.52
C GLN A 99 -6.78 12.88 -17.25
N ILE A 100 -6.20 13.83 -16.53
CA ILE A 100 -4.76 13.88 -16.22
C ILE A 100 -4.22 12.52 -15.68
N PRO A 101 -4.91 11.82 -14.75
CA PRO A 101 -4.43 10.53 -14.26
C PRO A 101 -4.26 9.46 -15.35
N TYR A 102 -5.04 9.53 -16.43
CA TYR A 102 -4.92 8.61 -17.57
C TYR A 102 -3.73 8.88 -18.47
N SER A 103 -3.05 10.02 -18.31
CA SER A 103 -1.77 10.30 -18.99
C SER A 103 -0.57 9.63 -18.31
N ILE A 104 -0.78 9.07 -17.11
CA ILE A 104 0.25 8.36 -16.34
C ILE A 104 0.00 6.86 -16.48
N ARG A 105 1.01 6.12 -16.97
CA ARG A 105 0.92 4.67 -17.13
C ARG A 105 1.07 3.95 -15.81
N ASN A 106 2.07 4.37 -15.01
CA ASN A 106 2.37 3.79 -13.70
C ASN A 106 2.96 4.86 -12.77
N GLY A 107 3.06 4.55 -11.49
CA GLY A 107 3.71 5.40 -10.51
C GLY A 107 3.05 5.39 -9.15
N SER A 108 3.80 5.90 -8.18
CA SER A 108 3.32 6.23 -6.84
C SER A 108 3.29 7.74 -6.69
N TYR A 109 2.12 8.35 -6.79
CA TYR A 109 2.00 9.82 -6.83
C TYR A 109 0.66 10.33 -6.30
N VAL A 110 0.68 11.61 -5.94
CA VAL A 110 -0.49 12.50 -5.88
C VAL A 110 -0.23 13.68 -6.81
N SER A 111 -1.27 14.32 -7.31
CA SER A 111 -1.11 15.50 -8.17
C SER A 111 -2.11 16.59 -7.88
N LEU A 112 -1.70 17.82 -8.19
CA LEU A 112 -2.46 19.04 -8.08
C LEU A 112 -2.53 19.71 -9.44
N ALA A 113 -3.74 20.02 -9.92
CA ALA A 113 -3.95 20.84 -11.10
C ALA A 113 -4.78 22.06 -10.73
N VAL A 114 -4.23 23.26 -10.92
CA VAL A 114 -4.93 24.52 -10.72
C VAL A 114 -5.30 25.11 -12.07
N ASP A 115 -6.58 25.23 -12.32
CA ASP A 115 -7.14 25.94 -13.48
C ASP A 115 -7.38 27.39 -13.06
N HIS A 116 -6.47 28.28 -13.47
CA HIS A 116 -6.53 29.70 -13.10
C HIS A 116 -7.70 30.44 -13.78
N LYS A 117 -8.13 29.98 -14.97
CA LYS A 117 -9.28 30.56 -15.68
C LYS A 117 -10.58 30.25 -14.96
N ASP A 118 -10.79 29.01 -14.61
CA ASP A 118 -11.99 28.54 -13.91
C ASP A 118 -11.91 28.70 -12.40
N ARG A 119 -10.75 29.16 -11.87
CA ARG A 119 -10.47 29.36 -10.45
C ARG A 119 -10.81 28.12 -9.62
N ARG A 120 -10.26 26.97 -10.02
CA ARG A 120 -10.49 25.69 -9.36
C ARG A 120 -9.18 24.93 -9.14
N LEU A 121 -9.15 24.18 -8.04
CA LEU A 121 -8.14 23.17 -7.78
C LEU A 121 -8.74 21.78 -8.02
N LEU A 122 -7.99 20.93 -8.71
CA LEU A 122 -8.21 19.48 -8.75
C LEU A 122 -7.03 18.79 -8.04
N ALA A 123 -7.32 18.01 -7.01
CA ALA A 123 -6.32 17.23 -6.27
C ALA A 123 -6.59 15.73 -6.49
N PHE A 124 -5.64 15.00 -7.08
CA PHE A 124 -5.79 13.61 -7.49
C PHE A 124 -4.97 12.66 -6.65
N THR A 125 -5.54 11.51 -6.35
CA THR A 125 -4.77 10.32 -5.92
C THR A 125 -4.43 9.46 -7.13
N SER A 126 -3.36 8.64 -7.06
CA SER A 126 -3.22 7.53 -8.00
C SER A 126 -4.40 6.56 -7.86
N PHE A 127 -4.68 5.75 -8.88
CA PHE A 127 -5.91 4.96 -8.89
C PHE A 127 -6.03 3.92 -7.76
N LEU A 128 -4.91 3.48 -7.17
CA LEU A 128 -4.86 2.65 -5.97
C LEU A 128 -4.40 3.40 -4.70
N ASN A 129 -4.22 4.72 -4.79
CA ASN A 129 -3.81 5.56 -3.66
C ASN A 129 -2.59 5.00 -2.92
N SER A 130 -1.48 4.83 -3.64
CA SER A 130 -0.20 4.36 -3.08
C SER A 130 0.41 5.35 -2.08
N ILE A 131 0.05 6.63 -2.21
CA ILE A 131 0.36 7.71 -1.28
C ILE A 131 -0.97 8.24 -0.75
N PRO A 132 -1.22 8.20 0.57
CA PRO A 132 -2.43 8.79 1.14
C PRO A 132 -2.47 10.29 0.89
N PHE A 133 -3.67 10.82 0.65
CA PHE A 133 -3.87 12.24 0.40
C PHE A 133 -5.04 12.73 1.26
N TYR A 134 -4.77 13.70 2.10
CA TYR A 134 -5.69 14.24 3.08
C TYR A 134 -6.08 15.66 2.73
N TYR A 135 -7.26 16.10 3.17
CA TYR A 135 -7.72 17.46 2.99
C TYR A 135 -8.51 17.97 4.19
N THR A 136 -8.54 19.28 4.29
CA THR A 136 -9.43 20.02 5.19
C THR A 136 -9.79 21.36 4.58
N GLN A 137 -10.82 22.01 5.11
CA GLN A 137 -11.21 23.35 4.68
C GLN A 137 -11.19 24.31 5.86
N ILE A 138 -10.55 25.46 5.68
CA ILE A 138 -10.46 26.52 6.69
C ILE A 138 -10.44 27.89 6.01
N ASP A 139 -11.18 28.84 6.56
CA ASP A 139 -11.22 30.25 6.13
C ASP A 139 -11.45 30.43 4.62
N GLY A 140 -12.27 29.56 4.01
CA GLY A 140 -12.56 29.60 2.57
C GLY A 140 -11.44 29.07 1.66
N CYS A 141 -10.42 28.44 2.24
CA CYS A 141 -9.38 27.73 1.53
C CYS A 141 -9.48 26.21 1.75
N VAL A 142 -9.03 25.43 0.78
CA VAL A 142 -8.74 24.02 0.95
C VAL A 142 -7.26 23.83 1.22
N ILE A 143 -6.94 22.97 2.17
CA ILE A 143 -5.58 22.51 2.46
C ILE A 143 -5.53 21.03 2.12
N VAL A 144 -4.50 20.60 1.39
CA VAL A 144 -4.23 19.20 1.09
C VAL A 144 -2.82 18.80 1.53
N SER A 145 -2.65 17.58 2.04
CA SER A 145 -1.34 17.05 2.44
C SER A 145 -1.27 15.54 2.33
N THR A 146 -0.08 15.02 2.05
CA THR A 146 0.21 13.57 2.12
C THR A 146 0.60 13.12 3.53
N ASP A 147 0.83 14.04 4.46
CA ASP A 147 1.21 13.76 5.85
C ASP A 147 0.11 14.22 6.81
N LEU A 148 -0.58 13.24 7.42
CA LEU A 148 -1.68 13.48 8.36
C LEU A 148 -1.22 14.18 9.63
N GLU A 149 -0.08 13.75 10.19
CA GLU A 149 0.48 14.31 11.42
C GLU A 149 0.91 15.77 11.22
N LEU A 150 1.59 16.04 10.10
CA LEU A 150 2.00 17.40 9.75
C LEU A 150 0.80 18.33 9.60
N LEU A 151 -0.26 17.86 8.90
CA LEU A 151 -1.48 18.62 8.71
C LEU A 151 -2.18 18.91 10.04
N ALA A 152 -2.29 17.91 10.90
CA ALA A 152 -2.90 18.06 12.23
C ALA A 152 -2.10 19.02 13.12
N LYS A 153 -0.76 18.90 13.14
CA LYS A 153 0.13 19.82 13.88
C LYS A 153 0.05 21.24 13.35
N ALA A 154 0.03 21.44 12.03
CA ALA A 154 -0.09 22.75 11.40
C ALA A 154 -1.38 23.46 11.82
N LEU A 155 -2.48 22.71 11.99
CA LEU A 155 -3.78 23.23 12.39
C LEU A 155 -4.00 23.24 13.91
N ASN A 156 -3.06 22.73 14.70
CA ASN A 156 -3.16 22.59 16.15
C ASN A 156 -4.37 21.74 16.60
N LEU A 157 -4.62 20.65 15.89
CA LEU A 157 -5.71 19.74 16.23
C LEU A 157 -5.33 18.83 17.39
N SER A 158 -6.32 18.49 18.20
CA SER A 158 -6.16 17.54 19.30
C SER A 158 -6.41 16.11 18.83
N TYR A 159 -5.55 15.19 19.25
CA TYR A 159 -5.75 13.77 19.03
C TYR A 159 -6.64 13.18 20.14
N GLY A 160 -7.62 12.40 19.77
CA GLY A 160 -8.55 11.79 20.70
C GLY A 160 -9.31 10.61 20.12
N LEU A 161 -10.12 9.95 20.93
CA LEU A 161 -11.01 8.90 20.47
C LEU A 161 -12.12 9.49 19.61
N ASN A 162 -12.23 9.02 18.38
CA ASN A 162 -13.23 9.46 17.40
C ASN A 162 -13.53 8.32 16.40
N ASP A 163 -14.46 8.56 15.47
CA ASP A 163 -14.93 7.58 14.50
C ASP A 163 -13.81 6.96 13.67
N GLY A 164 -12.82 7.75 13.24
CA GLY A 164 -11.69 7.24 12.47
C GLY A 164 -10.76 6.33 13.28
N VAL A 165 -10.58 6.61 14.57
CA VAL A 165 -9.83 5.76 15.51
C VAL A 165 -10.60 4.47 15.79
N LEU A 166 -11.91 4.56 15.99
CA LEU A 166 -12.78 3.39 16.20
C LEU A 166 -12.86 2.51 14.95
N GLU A 167 -13.02 3.09 13.77
CA GLU A 167 -12.96 2.35 12.48
C GLU A 167 -11.63 1.60 12.36
N TYR A 168 -10.52 2.28 12.64
CA TYR A 168 -9.21 1.63 12.59
C TYR A 168 -9.11 0.47 13.58
N TYR A 169 -9.52 0.67 14.84
CA TYR A 169 -9.51 -0.40 15.83
C TYR A 169 -10.35 -1.60 15.36
N ALA A 170 -11.52 -1.33 14.81
CA ALA A 170 -12.43 -2.34 14.29
C ALA A 170 -11.87 -3.12 13.10
N CYS A 171 -11.44 -2.40 12.08
CA CYS A 171 -11.07 -2.98 10.78
C CYS A 171 -9.60 -3.36 10.69
N GLY A 172 -8.73 -2.81 11.56
CA GLY A 172 -7.27 -2.93 11.49
C GLY A 172 -6.68 -2.19 10.29
N THR A 173 -7.48 -1.37 9.64
CA THR A 173 -7.09 -0.52 8.52
C THR A 173 -8.12 0.59 8.35
N LYS A 174 -7.73 1.68 7.73
CA LYS A 174 -8.66 2.74 7.35
C LYS A 174 -9.41 2.36 6.07
N ILE A 175 -10.71 2.59 6.02
CA ILE A 175 -11.58 2.24 4.88
C ILE A 175 -12.34 3.46 4.36
N SER A 176 -13.00 4.22 5.26
CA SER A 176 -13.74 5.43 4.91
C SER A 176 -12.79 6.62 4.67
N ASP A 177 -13.35 7.79 4.44
CA ASP A 177 -12.62 9.05 4.36
C ASP A 177 -12.25 9.63 5.74
N SER A 178 -12.78 9.09 6.84
CA SER A 178 -12.50 9.52 8.20
C SER A 178 -11.04 9.36 8.57
N THR A 179 -10.52 10.23 9.45
CA THR A 179 -9.15 10.13 9.96
C THR A 179 -9.13 10.14 11.49
N ALA A 180 -7.94 10.10 12.07
CA ALA A 180 -7.74 10.30 13.51
C ALA A 180 -8.11 11.72 14.00
N PHE A 181 -8.47 12.60 13.08
CA PHE A 181 -8.87 13.98 13.35
C PHE A 181 -10.17 14.24 12.58
N PRO A 182 -11.27 14.57 13.26
CA PRO A 182 -12.58 14.77 12.62
C PRO A 182 -12.57 15.81 11.51
N GLU A 183 -11.71 16.84 11.65
CA GLU A 183 -11.57 17.96 10.73
C GLU A 183 -10.84 17.60 9.45
N ILE A 184 -10.11 16.48 9.43
CA ILE A 184 -9.31 16.04 8.29
C ILE A 184 -9.96 14.82 7.65
N LYS A 185 -10.17 14.89 6.34
CA LYS A 185 -10.70 13.79 5.54
C LYS A 185 -9.65 13.25 4.57
N GLY A 186 -9.80 12.00 4.15
CA GLY A 186 -8.97 11.39 3.10
C GLY A 186 -9.63 11.48 1.73
N ILE A 187 -8.85 11.76 0.67
CA ILE A 187 -9.33 11.64 -0.70
C ILE A 187 -9.37 10.15 -1.06
N PRO A 188 -10.49 9.60 -1.55
CA PRO A 188 -10.60 8.20 -1.93
C PRO A 188 -9.69 7.81 -3.10
N LYS A 189 -9.43 6.51 -3.25
CA LYS A 189 -8.66 5.93 -4.35
C LYS A 189 -9.35 6.10 -5.69
N GLY A 190 -8.57 6.41 -6.73
CA GLY A 190 -9.13 6.63 -8.06
C GLY A 190 -10.10 7.79 -8.11
N ALA A 191 -10.00 8.71 -7.15
CA ALA A 191 -10.83 9.91 -7.04
C ALA A 191 -9.98 11.18 -7.16
N TYR A 192 -10.68 12.27 -7.36
CA TYR A 192 -10.14 13.62 -7.22
C TYR A 192 -11.06 14.45 -6.32
N LEU A 193 -10.44 15.39 -5.66
CA LEU A 193 -11.11 16.50 -4.99
C LEU A 193 -11.14 17.68 -5.96
N GLU A 194 -12.31 18.23 -6.22
CA GLU A 194 -12.50 19.53 -6.88
C GLU A 194 -12.87 20.57 -5.83
N PHE A 195 -12.09 21.64 -5.76
CA PHE A 195 -12.42 22.83 -4.97
C PHE A 195 -12.66 23.99 -5.88
N LYS A 196 -13.89 24.52 -5.87
CA LYS A 196 -14.32 25.68 -6.67
C LYS A 196 -15.29 26.54 -5.88
N SER A 197 -15.08 27.85 -5.86
CA SER A 197 -15.97 28.82 -5.19
C SER A 197 -16.28 28.47 -3.71
N GLY A 198 -15.28 27.98 -2.98
CA GLY A 198 -15.43 27.62 -1.55
C GLY A 198 -16.11 26.27 -1.29
N THR A 199 -16.41 25.49 -2.34
CA THR A 199 -17.08 24.20 -2.22
C THR A 199 -16.15 23.06 -2.62
N ILE A 200 -16.14 21.99 -1.82
CA ILE A 200 -15.42 20.74 -2.11
C ILE A 200 -16.39 19.73 -2.71
N LYS A 201 -15.95 19.08 -3.80
CA LYS A 201 -16.62 17.94 -4.42
C LYS A 201 -15.62 16.81 -4.61
N ILE A 202 -16.00 15.58 -4.24
CA ILE A 202 -15.22 14.38 -4.48
C ILE A 202 -15.89 13.57 -5.58
N GLU A 203 -15.13 13.21 -6.60
CA GLU A 203 -15.60 12.37 -7.71
C GLU A 203 -14.56 11.31 -8.06
N TYR A 204 -15.04 10.15 -8.56
CA TYR A 204 -14.17 9.07 -9.02
C TYR A 204 -13.88 9.24 -10.52
N TYR A 205 -12.60 9.37 -10.88
CA TYR A 205 -12.17 9.27 -12.27
C TYR A 205 -12.02 7.81 -12.71
N TYR A 206 -11.74 6.89 -11.76
CA TYR A 206 -11.58 5.47 -12.04
C TYR A 206 -12.51 4.60 -11.21
N ARG A 207 -13.20 3.67 -11.88
CA ARG A 207 -13.96 2.58 -11.26
C ARG A 207 -13.67 1.28 -11.99
N MET A 208 -13.51 0.18 -11.26
CA MET A 208 -13.23 -1.13 -11.85
C MET A 208 -14.34 -1.57 -12.81
N PRO A 209 -13.99 -2.03 -14.04
CA PRO A 209 -14.98 -2.46 -15.03
C PRO A 209 -15.74 -3.70 -14.55
N SER A 210 -17.04 -3.77 -14.89
CA SER A 210 -17.92 -4.90 -14.54
C SER A 210 -18.18 -5.86 -15.68
N THR A 211 -17.78 -5.50 -16.90
CA THR A 211 -17.96 -6.33 -18.11
C THR A 211 -16.78 -7.27 -18.28
N LEU A 212 -17.06 -8.55 -18.51
CA LEU A 212 -16.04 -9.54 -18.82
C LEU A 212 -15.68 -9.49 -20.30
N SER A 213 -14.44 -9.86 -20.60
CA SER A 213 -13.93 -10.05 -21.95
C SER A 213 -14.39 -11.38 -22.53
N ASN A 214 -14.65 -11.42 -23.82
CA ASN A 214 -15.02 -12.62 -24.57
C ASN A 214 -13.82 -13.30 -25.26
N LEU A 215 -12.60 -12.83 -25.02
CA LEU A 215 -11.39 -13.44 -25.58
C LEU A 215 -11.22 -14.88 -25.06
N SER A 216 -10.63 -15.73 -25.88
CA SER A 216 -10.22 -17.08 -25.49
C SER A 216 -9.11 -17.03 -24.42
N PHE A 217 -8.83 -18.17 -23.80
CA PHE A 217 -7.76 -18.25 -22.80
C PHE A 217 -6.38 -17.90 -23.38
N SER A 218 -6.08 -18.35 -24.61
CA SER A 218 -4.81 -18.04 -25.27
C SER A 218 -4.68 -16.55 -25.54
N GLU A 219 -5.71 -15.93 -26.11
CA GLU A 219 -5.71 -14.48 -26.38
C GLU A 219 -5.56 -13.65 -25.09
N HIS A 220 -6.13 -14.12 -23.98
CA HIS A 220 -5.92 -13.47 -22.68
C HIS A 220 -4.45 -13.59 -22.21
N VAL A 221 -3.79 -14.74 -22.45
CA VAL A 221 -2.37 -14.91 -22.11
C VAL A 221 -1.50 -14.00 -22.97
N ASP A 222 -1.75 -13.94 -24.27
CA ASP A 222 -1.00 -13.10 -25.21
C ASP A 222 -1.18 -11.60 -24.89
N LYS A 223 -2.43 -11.19 -24.61
CA LYS A 223 -2.71 -9.80 -24.22
C LYS A 223 -2.14 -9.44 -22.85
N PHE A 224 -2.13 -10.39 -21.91
CA PHE A 224 -1.44 -10.22 -20.63
C PHE A 224 0.05 -10.01 -20.84
N ALA A 225 0.69 -10.84 -21.65
CA ALA A 225 2.12 -10.73 -21.94
C ALA A 225 2.46 -9.36 -22.53
N GLU A 226 1.72 -8.93 -23.56
CA GLU A 226 1.90 -7.62 -24.19
C GLU A 226 1.83 -6.47 -23.17
N LEU A 227 0.74 -6.41 -22.40
CA LEU A 227 0.51 -5.34 -21.40
C LEU A 227 1.54 -5.38 -20.27
N TRP A 228 1.93 -6.57 -19.84
CA TRP A 228 2.89 -6.76 -18.76
C TRP A 228 4.30 -6.32 -19.19
N GLU A 229 4.75 -6.76 -20.36
CA GLU A 229 6.05 -6.38 -20.91
C GLU A 229 6.11 -4.88 -21.24
N GLU A 230 5.03 -4.32 -21.79
CA GLU A 230 4.93 -2.87 -22.03
C GLU A 230 4.99 -2.08 -20.70
N THR A 231 4.34 -2.59 -19.66
CA THR A 231 4.40 -1.99 -18.32
C THR A 231 5.82 -1.97 -17.80
N LEU A 232 6.53 -3.11 -17.85
CA LEU A 232 7.92 -3.20 -17.35
C LEU A 232 8.89 -2.36 -18.21
N ARG A 233 8.70 -2.31 -19.53
CA ARG A 233 9.46 -1.43 -20.41
C ARG A 233 9.25 0.05 -20.07
N SER A 234 8.02 0.44 -19.70
CA SER A 234 7.72 1.84 -19.37
C SER A 234 8.32 2.31 -18.04
N VAL A 235 8.67 1.38 -17.16
CA VAL A 235 9.28 1.66 -15.85
C VAL A 235 10.77 1.33 -15.81
N ASP A 236 11.37 0.92 -16.95
CA ASP A 236 12.81 0.77 -17.12
C ASP A 236 13.49 2.15 -17.26
N SER A 237 14.76 2.25 -16.82
CA SER A 237 15.53 3.49 -16.90
C SER A 237 17.01 3.20 -17.09
N ASP A 238 17.68 3.98 -17.92
CA ASP A 238 19.13 4.01 -18.05
C ASP A 238 19.78 5.03 -17.10
N LYS A 239 18.99 6.00 -16.63
CA LYS A 239 19.46 7.12 -15.83
C LYS A 239 19.28 6.90 -14.34
N PHE A 240 18.16 6.32 -13.94
CA PHE A 240 17.83 6.10 -12.54
C PHE A 240 18.17 4.67 -12.11
N ARG A 241 18.95 4.55 -11.02
CA ARG A 241 19.20 3.25 -10.42
C ARG A 241 17.98 2.74 -9.68
N TYR A 242 17.57 1.52 -9.97
CA TYR A 242 16.39 0.90 -9.36
C TYR A 242 16.66 -0.54 -8.92
N GLY A 243 15.78 -1.05 -8.06
CA GLY A 243 15.95 -2.36 -7.45
C GLY A 243 14.74 -3.27 -7.54
N LEU A 244 14.97 -4.56 -7.34
CA LEU A 244 13.95 -5.58 -7.22
C LEU A 244 14.29 -6.52 -6.06
N GLY A 245 13.40 -6.59 -5.07
CA GLY A 245 13.46 -7.61 -4.04
C GLY A 245 13.17 -9.00 -4.62
N LEU A 246 14.21 -9.79 -4.90
CA LEU A 246 14.08 -11.12 -5.48
C LEU A 246 13.88 -12.17 -4.38
N THR A 247 12.85 -12.99 -4.54
CA THR A 247 12.52 -14.10 -3.64
C THR A 247 12.25 -15.38 -4.43
N GLY A 248 12.06 -16.48 -3.73
CA GLY A 248 11.55 -17.72 -4.34
C GLY A 248 10.09 -17.65 -4.78
N GLY A 249 9.39 -16.52 -4.58
CA GLY A 249 8.00 -16.30 -4.96
C GLY A 249 7.78 -16.10 -6.46
N ILE A 250 6.52 -16.18 -6.91
CA ILE A 250 6.17 -15.95 -8.31
C ILE A 250 6.15 -14.46 -8.67
N ASP A 251 5.84 -13.58 -7.72
CA ASP A 251 5.59 -12.16 -7.99
C ASP A 251 6.88 -11.43 -8.41
N SER A 252 7.97 -11.59 -7.67
CA SER A 252 9.26 -11.01 -8.02
C SER A 252 9.84 -11.60 -9.31
N ARG A 253 9.61 -12.90 -9.57
CA ARG A 253 9.99 -13.54 -10.82
C ARG A 253 9.20 -13.01 -12.01
N LEU A 254 7.90 -12.74 -11.82
CA LEU A 254 7.04 -12.19 -12.86
C LEU A 254 7.55 -10.82 -13.32
N ILE A 255 8.01 -10.00 -12.37
CA ILE A 255 8.66 -8.72 -12.67
C ILE A 255 9.97 -8.96 -13.43
N LEU A 256 10.86 -9.79 -12.88
CA LEU A 256 12.16 -10.09 -13.52
C LEU A 256 12.01 -10.68 -14.93
N ALA A 257 10.96 -11.50 -15.14
CA ALA A 257 10.68 -12.16 -16.41
C ALA A 257 10.45 -11.17 -17.56
N ALA A 258 9.76 -10.07 -17.27
CA ALA A 258 9.37 -9.09 -18.28
C ALA A 258 10.29 -7.85 -18.32
N MET A 259 11.36 -7.81 -17.51
CA MET A 259 12.37 -6.76 -17.61
C MET A 259 13.07 -6.80 -18.95
N PRO A 260 13.22 -5.66 -19.66
CA PRO A 260 13.96 -5.58 -20.91
C PRO A 260 15.40 -6.08 -20.79
N ASP A 261 16.06 -5.71 -19.70
CA ASP A 261 17.40 -6.18 -19.32
C ASP A 261 17.41 -6.58 -17.85
N ARG A 262 17.50 -7.89 -17.58
CA ARG A 262 17.51 -8.46 -16.23
C ARG A 262 18.78 -8.15 -15.42
N SER A 263 19.82 -7.63 -16.07
CA SER A 263 21.07 -7.23 -15.42
C SER A 263 21.05 -5.80 -14.87
N LYS A 264 20.10 -4.95 -15.29
CA LYS A 264 20.00 -3.55 -14.85
C LYS A 264 19.55 -3.37 -13.40
N PRO A 265 18.43 -4.00 -12.94
CA PRO A 265 17.98 -3.77 -11.58
C PRO A 265 19.00 -4.32 -10.58
N LEU A 266 19.23 -3.62 -9.48
CA LEU A 266 19.86 -4.26 -8.33
C LEU A 266 18.89 -5.31 -7.77
N LEU A 267 19.25 -6.58 -7.88
CA LEU A 267 18.52 -7.67 -7.26
C LEU A 267 18.99 -7.82 -5.82
N PHE A 268 18.08 -7.91 -4.86
CA PHE A 268 18.45 -8.10 -3.46
C PHE A 268 17.48 -9.03 -2.74
N THR A 269 17.99 -9.75 -1.74
CA THR A 269 17.17 -10.60 -0.86
C THR A 269 17.57 -10.35 0.58
N GLY A 270 16.63 -9.81 1.36
CA GLY A 270 16.85 -9.48 2.77
C GLY A 270 16.37 -10.61 3.69
N ALA A 271 17.28 -11.50 4.11
CA ALA A 271 16.97 -12.57 5.06
C ALA A 271 18.25 -13.28 5.54
N HIS A 272 18.10 -14.18 6.54
CA HIS A 272 19.18 -15.09 6.96
C HIS A 272 19.65 -15.96 5.76
N PRO A 273 20.95 -16.27 5.62
CA PRO A 273 21.49 -17.03 4.49
C PRO A 273 20.79 -18.36 4.19
N ASP A 274 20.32 -19.05 5.22
CA ASP A 274 19.62 -20.34 5.09
C ASP A 274 18.11 -20.18 4.78
N ASN A 275 17.63 -18.96 4.63
CA ASN A 275 16.24 -18.72 4.29
C ASN A 275 15.93 -19.27 2.90
N PRO A 276 14.81 -19.99 2.71
CA PRO A 276 14.41 -20.50 1.40
C PRO A 276 14.39 -19.46 0.29
N ASP A 277 13.99 -18.23 0.59
CA ASP A 277 13.96 -17.16 -0.40
C ASP A 277 15.38 -16.76 -0.84
N VAL A 278 16.38 -16.78 0.07
CA VAL A 278 17.77 -16.53 -0.27
C VAL A 278 18.34 -17.65 -1.12
N VAL A 279 18.11 -18.92 -0.72
CA VAL A 279 18.59 -20.09 -1.47
C VAL A 279 17.99 -20.12 -2.88
N LEU A 280 16.68 -19.90 -3.00
CA LEU A 280 16.01 -19.91 -4.30
C LEU A 280 16.41 -18.70 -5.16
N ALA A 281 16.57 -17.51 -4.58
CA ALA A 281 17.09 -16.36 -5.32
C ALA A 281 18.50 -16.58 -5.84
N LYS A 282 19.39 -17.19 -5.03
CA LYS A 282 20.73 -17.59 -5.50
C LYS A 282 20.67 -18.59 -6.66
N HIS A 283 19.81 -19.61 -6.57
CA HIS A 283 19.65 -20.58 -7.66
C HIS A 283 19.16 -19.90 -8.95
N ILE A 284 18.19 -18.99 -8.84
CA ILE A 284 17.66 -18.24 -9.99
C ILE A 284 18.77 -17.38 -10.62
N THR A 285 19.47 -16.59 -9.83
CA THR A 285 20.50 -15.68 -10.35
C THR A 285 21.71 -16.42 -10.91
N GLN A 286 22.15 -17.51 -10.28
CA GLN A 286 23.21 -18.36 -10.79
C GLN A 286 22.81 -19.08 -12.09
N GLY A 287 21.61 -19.66 -12.13
CA GLY A 287 21.11 -20.35 -13.32
C GLY A 287 20.91 -19.42 -14.52
N LEU A 288 20.62 -18.14 -14.29
CA LEU A 288 20.50 -17.13 -15.33
C LEU A 288 21.80 -16.35 -15.59
N GLY A 289 22.90 -16.65 -14.89
CA GLY A 289 24.17 -15.93 -15.02
C GLY A 289 24.13 -14.47 -14.56
N LEU A 290 23.18 -14.08 -13.72
CA LEU A 290 23.02 -12.71 -13.22
C LEU A 290 24.02 -12.43 -12.08
N LYS A 291 24.77 -11.33 -12.19
CA LYS A 291 25.80 -10.90 -11.22
C LYS A 291 25.36 -9.75 -10.33
N ASN A 292 24.20 -9.20 -10.54
CA ASN A 292 23.63 -8.01 -9.89
C ASN A 292 22.79 -8.35 -8.63
N HIS A 293 23.04 -9.47 -7.97
CA HIS A 293 22.31 -9.94 -6.79
C HIS A 293 23.13 -9.77 -5.52
N VAL A 294 22.52 -9.14 -4.51
CA VAL A 294 23.09 -8.92 -3.18
C VAL A 294 22.21 -9.59 -2.12
N ILE A 295 22.84 -10.26 -1.17
CA ILE A 295 22.17 -10.78 0.03
C ILE A 295 22.36 -9.77 1.16
N GLU A 296 21.26 -9.34 1.72
CA GLU A 296 21.20 -8.42 2.83
C GLU A 296 20.93 -9.20 4.13
N GLU A 297 21.97 -9.40 4.95
CA GLU A 297 21.89 -10.19 6.18
C GLU A 297 21.55 -9.31 7.39
N TYR A 298 20.67 -9.80 8.27
CA TYR A 298 20.26 -9.12 9.49
C TYR A 298 20.28 -10.05 10.70
N SER A 299 20.68 -9.53 11.85
CA SER A 299 20.46 -10.17 13.14
C SER A 299 18.99 -9.99 13.59
N ALA A 300 18.52 -10.88 14.49
CA ALA A 300 17.18 -10.74 15.06
C ALA A 300 17.04 -9.47 15.92
N TYR A 301 18.15 -9.03 16.54
CA TYR A 301 18.17 -7.83 17.37
C TYR A 301 18.08 -6.56 16.54
N ASP A 302 18.84 -6.45 15.46
CA ASP A 302 18.80 -5.31 14.57
C ASP A 302 17.39 -5.11 14.02
N ARG A 303 16.65 -6.21 13.80
CA ARG A 303 15.25 -6.15 13.37
C ARG A 303 14.32 -5.47 14.37
N VAL A 304 14.43 -5.78 15.67
CA VAL A 304 13.56 -5.19 16.70
C VAL A 304 13.85 -3.71 16.87
N LYS A 305 15.13 -3.34 16.93
CA LYS A 305 15.56 -1.94 17.03
C LYS A 305 15.24 -1.16 15.76
N GLY A 306 15.44 -1.78 14.59
CA GLY A 306 15.04 -1.23 13.31
C GLY A 306 13.52 -1.05 13.16
N TYR A 307 12.72 -1.92 13.77
CA TYR A 307 11.28 -1.77 13.85
C TYR A 307 10.86 -0.59 14.75
N ALA A 308 11.49 -0.40 15.90
CA ALA A 308 11.22 0.77 16.74
C ALA A 308 11.49 2.08 15.99
N LYS A 309 12.63 2.18 15.32
CA LYS A 309 12.96 3.33 14.45
C LYS A 309 11.95 3.51 13.32
N TYR A 310 11.55 2.42 12.67
CA TYR A 310 10.50 2.45 11.64
C TYR A 310 9.19 3.01 12.17
N CYS A 311 8.75 2.60 13.37
CA CYS A 311 7.53 3.11 14.01
C CYS A 311 7.62 4.61 14.26
N ALA A 312 8.77 5.13 14.72
CA ALA A 312 8.98 6.56 14.92
C ALA A 312 8.89 7.34 13.59
N MET A 313 9.44 6.79 12.52
CA MET A 313 9.47 7.40 11.19
C MET A 313 8.16 7.30 10.41
N SER A 314 7.24 6.42 10.80
CA SER A 314 6.01 6.16 10.03
C SER A 314 5.14 7.41 9.92
N ASP A 315 4.81 7.82 8.71
CA ASP A 315 3.90 8.94 8.44
C ASP A 315 2.43 8.53 8.64
N ASN A 316 2.17 7.24 8.77
CA ASN A 316 0.86 6.68 9.05
C ASN A 316 0.95 5.63 10.18
N PRO A 317 0.62 5.98 11.42
CA PRO A 317 0.72 5.08 12.58
C PRO A 317 -0.21 3.87 12.49
N TYR A 318 -1.27 3.95 11.67
CA TYR A 318 -2.21 2.84 11.50
C TYR A 318 -1.64 1.62 10.77
N HIS A 319 -0.41 1.68 10.28
CA HIS A 319 0.22 0.60 9.53
C HIS A 319 1.68 0.33 9.92
N CYS A 320 1.96 0.34 11.23
CA CYS A 320 3.26 -0.10 11.73
C CYS A 320 3.46 -1.64 11.64
N ASN A 321 2.80 -2.30 10.70
CA ASN A 321 3.09 -3.67 10.28
C ASN A 321 4.21 -3.64 9.26
N SER A 322 5.42 -3.47 9.73
CA SER A 322 6.57 -3.27 8.87
C SER A 322 6.87 -4.49 7.98
N LEU A 323 6.88 -4.26 6.67
CA LEU A 323 7.55 -5.14 5.73
C LEU A 323 9.06 -4.86 5.70
N TYR A 324 9.49 -3.72 6.26
CA TYR A 324 10.86 -3.22 6.23
C TYR A 324 11.33 -2.83 7.62
N THR A 325 12.65 -2.90 7.83
CA THR A 325 13.33 -2.29 8.97
C THR A 325 14.09 -1.04 8.52
N HIS A 326 14.55 -0.23 9.48
CA HIS A 326 15.36 0.94 9.18
C HIS A 326 16.63 0.58 8.39
N GLU A 327 17.28 -0.52 8.74
CA GLU A 327 18.51 -1.02 8.10
C GLU A 327 18.25 -1.37 6.63
N GLN A 328 17.11 -2.03 6.34
CA GLN A 328 16.70 -2.33 4.97
C GLN A 328 16.48 -1.05 4.15
N MET A 329 15.94 0.00 4.76
CA MET A 329 15.78 1.28 4.09
C MET A 329 17.13 1.97 3.84
N MET A 330 18.07 1.89 4.80
CA MET A 330 19.43 2.41 4.64
C MET A 330 20.18 1.70 3.51
N PHE A 331 20.03 0.38 3.39
CA PHE A 331 20.61 -0.37 2.27
C PHE A 331 20.22 0.21 0.90
N ARG A 332 18.93 0.56 0.70
CA ARG A 332 18.46 1.18 -0.55
C ARG A 332 19.17 2.49 -0.84
N LYS A 333 19.29 3.33 0.20
CA LYS A 333 19.97 4.61 0.10
C LYS A 333 21.46 4.45 -0.23
N GLU A 334 22.15 3.55 0.46
CA GLU A 334 23.58 3.28 0.27
C GLU A 334 23.89 2.78 -1.15
N HIS A 335 22.95 2.01 -1.73
CA HIS A 335 23.05 1.56 -3.11
C HIS A 335 22.53 2.58 -4.13
N GLY A 336 22.11 3.78 -3.70
CA GLY A 336 21.65 4.86 -4.57
C GLY A 336 20.37 4.54 -5.35
N LEU A 337 19.49 3.70 -4.81
CA LEU A 337 18.23 3.38 -5.47
C LEU A 337 17.28 4.58 -5.41
N VAL A 338 16.74 4.96 -6.57
CA VAL A 338 15.70 5.98 -6.69
C VAL A 338 14.32 5.34 -6.50
N TYR A 339 14.10 4.17 -7.08
CA TYR A 339 12.88 3.39 -6.88
C TYR A 339 13.16 1.88 -6.83
N GLU A 340 12.23 1.15 -6.23
CA GLU A 340 12.25 -0.31 -6.23
C GLU A 340 10.89 -0.89 -6.62
N PHE A 341 10.93 -2.08 -7.23
CA PHE A 341 9.71 -2.80 -7.57
C PHE A 341 9.18 -3.59 -6.39
N THR A 342 7.89 -3.47 -6.16
CA THR A 342 7.16 -4.28 -5.18
C THR A 342 6.32 -5.34 -5.87
N GLY A 343 6.43 -6.58 -5.39
CA GLY A 343 5.72 -7.74 -5.93
C GLY A 343 4.24 -7.80 -5.55
N LEU A 344 3.48 -6.72 -5.72
CA LEU A 344 2.03 -6.69 -5.46
C LEU A 344 1.24 -7.23 -6.66
N THR A 345 1.53 -8.46 -7.11
CA THR A 345 0.91 -9.05 -8.30
C THR A 345 -0.21 -10.04 -7.99
N GLU A 346 -0.60 -10.21 -6.73
CA GLU A 346 -1.65 -11.14 -6.29
C GLU A 346 -2.97 -10.98 -7.07
N PHE A 347 -3.27 -9.75 -7.49
CA PHE A 347 -4.43 -9.41 -8.27
C PHE A 347 -4.44 -10.10 -9.65
N LEU A 348 -3.29 -10.14 -10.33
CA LEU A 348 -3.12 -10.79 -11.62
C LEU A 348 -3.34 -12.31 -11.56
N GLY A 349 -3.00 -12.90 -10.42
CA GLY A 349 -3.03 -14.35 -10.22
C GLY A 349 -4.41 -14.93 -9.90
N GLY A 350 -5.44 -14.11 -9.65
CA GLY A 350 -6.78 -14.59 -9.30
C GLY A 350 -6.82 -15.52 -8.08
N GLU A 351 -5.90 -15.32 -7.12
CA GLU A 351 -5.75 -16.24 -6.00
C GLU A 351 -6.63 -15.90 -4.79
N TYR A 352 -7.05 -16.93 -4.10
CA TYR A 352 -7.37 -16.98 -2.68
C TYR A 352 -8.64 -16.29 -2.17
N HIS A 353 -9.28 -15.42 -2.93
CA HIS A 353 -10.13 -14.39 -2.35
C HIS A 353 -11.54 -14.88 -2.12
N TYR A 354 -11.92 -15.91 -2.83
CA TYR A 354 -13.28 -16.39 -2.89
C TYR A 354 -13.56 -17.63 -2.01
N ARG A 355 -12.54 -18.16 -1.32
CA ARG A 355 -12.72 -19.40 -0.55
C ARG A 355 -12.15 -19.27 0.86
N ASP A 356 -12.93 -19.69 1.82
CA ASP A 356 -12.48 -19.81 3.21
C ASP A 356 -11.54 -21.02 3.33
N ARG A 357 -10.33 -20.82 3.80
CA ARG A 357 -9.28 -21.85 3.90
C ARG A 357 -9.26 -22.58 5.25
N ARG A 358 -10.24 -22.31 6.12
CA ARG A 358 -10.19 -22.76 7.52
C ARG A 358 -10.71 -24.18 7.74
N SER A 359 -11.25 -24.85 6.72
CA SER A 359 -11.77 -26.21 6.84
C SER A 359 -11.23 -27.12 5.77
N VAL A 360 -11.07 -28.41 6.08
CA VAL A 360 -10.68 -29.45 5.11
C VAL A 360 -11.64 -29.49 3.91
N LEU A 361 -12.94 -29.29 4.16
CA LEU A 361 -13.97 -29.19 3.12
C LEU A 361 -13.71 -27.99 2.16
N SER A 362 -13.23 -26.87 2.68
CA SER A 362 -12.90 -25.71 1.83
C SER A 362 -11.66 -25.96 1.00
N LEU A 363 -10.69 -26.71 1.50
CA LEU A 363 -9.50 -27.13 0.73
C LEU A 363 -9.88 -28.04 -0.43
N ILE A 364 -10.78 -29.01 -0.19
CA ILE A 364 -11.32 -29.88 -1.26
C ILE A 364 -12.06 -29.05 -2.31
N LYS A 365 -12.90 -28.10 -1.89
CA LYS A 365 -13.59 -27.18 -2.81
C LYS A 365 -12.65 -26.33 -3.65
N MET A 366 -11.42 -26.07 -3.21
CA MET A 366 -10.43 -25.35 -4.00
C MET A 366 -9.93 -26.14 -5.23
N THR A 367 -10.03 -27.47 -5.22
CA THR A 367 -9.70 -28.32 -6.37
C THR A 367 -10.80 -28.39 -7.41
N MET A 368 -12.04 -28.02 -7.03
CA MET A 368 -13.19 -28.05 -7.94
C MET A 368 -13.23 -26.82 -8.86
N PRO A 369 -13.89 -26.91 -10.03
CA PRO A 369 -14.17 -25.76 -10.87
C PRO A 369 -14.83 -24.63 -10.09
N LEU A 370 -14.47 -23.39 -10.42
CA LEU A 370 -15.08 -22.21 -9.83
C LEU A 370 -16.53 -22.09 -10.28
N THR A 371 -17.46 -22.23 -9.32
CA THR A 371 -18.86 -21.89 -9.54
C THR A 371 -19.08 -20.45 -9.09
N GLN A 372 -19.43 -19.57 -10.02
CA GLN A 372 -19.74 -18.18 -9.71
C GLN A 372 -21.11 -18.10 -9.02
N ARG A 373 -21.17 -17.43 -7.88
CA ARG A 373 -22.40 -17.25 -7.11
C ARG A 373 -22.93 -15.84 -7.31
N LYS A 374 -24.23 -15.74 -7.60
CA LYS A 374 -24.91 -14.46 -7.73
C LYS A 374 -24.79 -13.66 -6.42
N LEU A 375 -24.38 -12.43 -6.52
CA LEU A 375 -24.30 -11.51 -5.38
C LEU A 375 -25.68 -10.90 -5.11
N THR A 376 -26.11 -10.89 -3.85
CA THR A 376 -27.26 -10.11 -3.35
C THR A 376 -26.74 -9.03 -2.39
N ASN A 377 -27.52 -7.97 -2.15
CA ASN A 377 -27.12 -6.90 -1.23
C ASN A 377 -26.83 -7.44 0.19
N GLU A 378 -27.66 -8.32 0.70
CA GLU A 378 -27.46 -8.97 2.00
C GLU A 378 -26.15 -9.77 2.05
N LYS A 379 -25.85 -10.52 0.99
CA LYS A 379 -24.57 -11.24 0.89
C LYS A 379 -23.40 -10.30 0.77
N ALA A 380 -23.50 -9.19 0.05
CA ALA A 380 -22.45 -8.19 -0.05
C ALA A 380 -22.12 -7.59 1.31
N GLN A 381 -23.12 -7.17 2.08
CA GLN A 381 -22.95 -6.68 3.46
C GLN A 381 -22.28 -7.73 4.35
N ARG A 382 -22.79 -8.98 4.32
CA ARG A 382 -22.21 -10.08 5.08
C ARG A 382 -20.76 -10.38 4.70
N LEU A 383 -20.41 -10.26 3.43
CA LEU A 383 -19.03 -10.44 2.95
C LEU A 383 -18.13 -9.30 3.41
N CYS A 384 -18.61 -8.04 3.45
CA CYS A 384 -17.89 -6.92 4.06
C CYS A 384 -17.53 -7.25 5.50
N LEU A 385 -18.49 -7.58 6.34
CA LEU A 385 -18.31 -7.95 7.74
C LEU A 385 -17.31 -9.11 7.91
N LEU A 386 -17.40 -10.13 7.06
CA LEU A 386 -16.49 -11.26 7.08
C LEU A 386 -15.05 -10.89 6.74
N LYS A 387 -14.85 -10.00 5.76
CA LYS A 387 -13.53 -9.67 5.24
C LYS A 387 -12.82 -8.59 6.05
N LEU A 388 -13.57 -7.73 6.69
CA LEU A 388 -13.03 -6.76 7.65
C LEU A 388 -12.52 -7.43 8.94
N GLY A 389 -12.69 -8.74 9.07
CA GLY A 389 -12.27 -9.47 10.28
C GLY A 389 -13.28 -9.35 11.42
N LEU A 390 -14.37 -8.64 11.23
CA LEU A 390 -15.39 -8.40 12.26
C LEU A 390 -16.05 -9.69 12.76
N ARG A 391 -16.04 -10.76 11.96
CA ARG A 391 -16.52 -12.06 12.39
C ARG A 391 -15.55 -12.82 13.30
N ASN A 392 -14.25 -12.51 13.22
CA ASN A 392 -13.23 -13.14 14.08
C ASN A 392 -12.91 -12.31 15.32
N MET A 393 -13.31 -11.07 15.30
CA MET A 393 -13.29 -10.20 16.46
C MET A 393 -14.66 -10.39 17.08
N HIS A 394 -14.71 -10.72 18.31
CA HIS A 394 -15.92 -10.59 19.12
C HIS A 394 -16.23 -9.10 19.26
N PHE A 395 -16.31 -8.39 18.14
CA PHE A 395 -16.37 -6.95 18.03
C PHE A 395 -17.56 -6.41 18.80
N ASP A 396 -18.73 -7.05 18.64
CA ASP A 396 -19.89 -6.74 19.47
C ASP A 396 -19.60 -6.92 20.96
N ARG A 397 -18.76 -7.88 21.35
CA ARG A 397 -18.34 -8.06 22.75
C ARG A 397 -17.28 -7.07 23.18
N ASP A 398 -16.35 -6.73 22.30
CA ASP A 398 -15.29 -5.75 22.61
C ASP A 398 -15.90 -4.36 22.80
N LEU A 399 -16.95 -4.02 22.05
CA LEU A 399 -17.66 -2.75 22.17
C LEU A 399 -18.74 -2.73 23.25
N GLN A 400 -19.36 -3.85 23.56
CA GLN A 400 -20.23 -3.96 24.73
C GLN A 400 -19.48 -3.73 26.05
N ILE A 401 -18.14 -3.86 26.02
CA ILE A 401 -17.25 -3.51 27.14
C ILE A 401 -17.07 -1.99 27.20
N ILE A 402 -17.01 -1.34 26.02
CA ILE A 402 -16.94 0.09 25.84
C ILE A 402 -18.36 0.60 25.87
N ASN A 403 -18.87 1.30 26.72
CA ASN A 403 -20.15 1.93 26.96
C ASN A 403 -21.25 1.78 25.85
N ARG A 404 -22.51 1.63 26.24
CA ARG A 404 -23.68 1.45 25.36
C ARG A 404 -23.91 2.59 24.36
N ASP A 405 -23.55 3.81 24.72
CA ASP A 405 -23.72 4.98 23.85
C ASP A 405 -22.70 4.98 22.71
N VAL A 406 -21.46 4.60 22.98
CA VAL A 406 -20.43 4.34 21.95
C VAL A 406 -20.81 3.17 21.02
N TYR A 407 -21.61 2.22 21.51
CA TYR A 407 -22.09 1.12 20.66
C TYR A 407 -23.07 1.58 19.56
N ASN A 408 -23.96 2.53 19.87
CA ASN A 408 -24.90 3.07 18.88
C ASN A 408 -24.16 3.88 17.81
N ASP A 409 -23.24 4.74 18.20
CA ASP A 409 -22.36 5.49 17.29
C ASP A 409 -21.53 4.55 16.43
N HIS A 410 -21.11 3.43 17.01
CA HIS A 410 -20.34 2.42 16.30
C HIS A 410 -21.13 1.68 15.22
N VAL A 411 -22.38 1.34 15.45
CA VAL A 411 -23.25 0.75 14.42
C VAL A 411 -23.39 1.71 13.23
N GLU A 412 -23.49 3.01 13.50
CA GLU A 412 -23.54 4.04 12.47
C GLU A 412 -22.22 4.13 11.69
N ILE A 413 -21.08 4.15 12.40
CA ILE A 413 -19.73 4.12 11.79
C ILE A 413 -19.58 2.88 10.90
N MET A 414 -19.99 1.71 11.37
CA MET A 414 -19.89 0.47 10.60
C MET A 414 -20.82 0.46 9.40
N ASN A 415 -22.01 1.00 9.49
CA ASN A 415 -22.93 1.15 8.36
C ASN A 415 -22.35 2.11 7.32
N HIS A 416 -21.76 3.22 7.76
CA HIS A 416 -21.05 4.14 6.86
C HIS A 416 -19.86 3.46 6.17
N THR A 417 -19.03 2.75 6.91
CA THR A 417 -17.89 1.99 6.37
C THR A 417 -18.34 0.95 5.33
N ILE A 418 -19.38 0.17 5.64
CA ILE A 418 -19.94 -0.83 4.71
C ILE A 418 -20.48 -0.15 3.45
N THR A 419 -21.21 0.94 3.59
CA THR A 419 -21.76 1.71 2.46
C THR A 419 -20.62 2.24 1.57
N THR A 420 -19.58 2.79 2.16
CA THR A 420 -18.37 3.25 1.46
C THR A 420 -17.70 2.11 0.67
N ILE A 421 -17.56 0.93 1.29
CA ILE A 421 -17.01 -0.25 0.61
C ILE A 421 -17.88 -0.65 -0.58
N LEU A 422 -19.19 -0.70 -0.40
CA LEU A 422 -20.13 -1.10 -1.45
C LEU A 422 -20.08 -0.12 -2.63
N ASP A 423 -19.98 1.19 -2.36
CA ASP A 423 -19.84 2.21 -3.39
C ASP A 423 -18.50 2.08 -4.15
N GLN A 424 -17.40 1.93 -3.44
CA GLN A 424 -16.07 1.78 -4.04
C GLN A 424 -15.93 0.51 -4.89
N ILE A 425 -16.52 -0.60 -4.46
CA ILE A 425 -16.52 -1.86 -5.21
C ILE A 425 -17.42 -1.77 -6.45
N GLY A 426 -18.48 -0.97 -6.38
CA GLY A 426 -19.41 -0.78 -7.48
C GLY A 426 -20.17 -2.07 -7.86
N ASN A 427 -20.60 -2.16 -9.12
CA ASN A 427 -21.50 -3.20 -9.64
C ASN A 427 -20.83 -4.59 -9.77
N ALA A 428 -20.41 -5.20 -8.66
CA ALA A 428 -19.99 -6.60 -8.66
C ALA A 428 -21.21 -7.52 -8.83
N ARG A 429 -21.18 -8.40 -9.84
CA ARG A 429 -22.31 -9.32 -10.15
C ARG A 429 -22.25 -10.63 -9.40
N THR A 430 -21.06 -11.04 -8.95
CA THR A 430 -20.82 -12.29 -8.24
C THR A 430 -20.07 -12.08 -6.93
N GLU A 431 -20.22 -13.04 -5.99
CA GLU A 431 -19.49 -13.02 -4.72
C GLU A 431 -17.97 -12.99 -4.95
N GLU A 432 -17.49 -13.74 -5.93
CA GLU A 432 -16.08 -13.85 -6.27
C GLU A 432 -15.53 -12.50 -6.79
N MET A 433 -16.26 -11.85 -7.70
CA MET A 433 -15.91 -10.52 -8.21
C MET A 433 -15.89 -9.47 -7.08
N PHE A 434 -16.84 -9.54 -6.16
CA PHE A 434 -16.89 -8.68 -4.99
C PHE A 434 -15.66 -8.85 -4.10
N LEU A 435 -15.32 -10.10 -3.76
CA LEU A 435 -14.18 -10.41 -2.90
C LEU A 435 -12.84 -10.04 -3.52
N GLU A 436 -12.71 -10.19 -4.83
CA GLU A 436 -11.52 -9.78 -5.57
C GLU A 436 -11.36 -8.26 -5.53
N ARG A 437 -12.42 -7.51 -5.85
CA ARG A 437 -12.41 -6.04 -5.81
C ARG A 437 -12.17 -5.51 -4.40
N PHE A 438 -12.85 -6.10 -3.40
CA PHE A 438 -12.62 -5.76 -2.00
C PHE A 438 -11.13 -5.89 -1.64
N ARG A 439 -10.51 -7.01 -2.02
CA ARG A 439 -9.10 -7.20 -1.74
C ARG A 439 -8.21 -6.22 -2.48
N HIS A 440 -8.47 -5.98 -3.74
CA HIS A 440 -7.69 -5.05 -4.55
C HIS A 440 -7.77 -3.63 -4.00
N ILE A 441 -8.96 -3.16 -3.69
CA ILE A 441 -9.17 -1.80 -3.18
C ILE A 441 -8.66 -1.65 -1.74
N HIS A 442 -8.95 -2.59 -0.85
CA HIS A 442 -8.70 -2.39 0.58
C HIS A 442 -7.41 -3.05 1.08
N LYS A 443 -7.11 -4.27 0.68
CA LYS A 443 -5.88 -4.93 1.13
C LYS A 443 -4.65 -4.40 0.42
N MET A 444 -4.69 -4.31 -0.91
CA MET A 444 -3.52 -3.90 -1.70
C MET A 444 -3.14 -2.45 -1.41
N SER A 445 -4.10 -1.54 -1.43
CA SER A 445 -3.79 -0.13 -1.26
C SER A 445 -3.72 0.32 0.20
N ASN A 446 -4.59 -0.16 1.11
CA ASN A 446 -4.58 0.32 2.50
C ASN A 446 -3.60 -0.43 3.40
N MET A 447 -3.40 -1.73 3.20
CA MET A 447 -2.47 -2.49 4.04
C MET A 447 -1.06 -2.54 3.48
N LEU A 448 -0.92 -2.88 2.20
CA LEU A 448 0.39 -3.14 1.62
C LEU A 448 1.06 -1.85 1.17
N SER A 449 0.38 -0.98 0.43
CA SER A 449 0.99 0.27 -0.04
C SER A 449 1.37 1.18 1.14
N TRP A 450 0.52 1.29 2.16
CA TRP A 450 0.81 2.16 3.30
C TRP A 450 1.87 1.60 4.26
N SER A 451 2.07 0.29 4.30
CA SER A 451 3.15 -0.31 5.10
C SER A 451 4.55 0.02 4.57
N ILE A 452 4.65 0.50 3.34
CA ILE A 452 5.92 0.88 2.71
C ILE A 452 6.17 2.40 2.73
N LEU A 453 5.22 3.21 3.21
CA LEU A 453 5.35 4.69 3.19
C LEU A 453 6.62 5.22 3.86
N PRO A 454 7.06 4.71 5.04
CA PRO A 454 8.29 5.21 5.65
C PRO A 454 9.53 4.98 4.78
N ALA A 455 9.54 3.93 3.97
CA ALA A 455 10.63 3.64 3.06
C ALA A 455 10.77 4.70 1.95
N ARG A 456 9.69 5.44 1.62
CA ARG A 456 9.73 6.56 0.66
C ARG A 456 10.71 7.68 1.03
N ARG A 457 11.17 7.73 2.27
CA ARG A 457 12.26 8.64 2.66
C ARG A 457 13.60 8.27 2.03
N TYR A 458 13.72 7.05 1.52
CA TYR A 458 14.96 6.47 0.98
C TYR A 458 14.81 6.01 -0.47
N VAL A 459 13.64 5.51 -0.85
CA VAL A 459 13.37 4.91 -2.16
C VAL A 459 11.88 5.01 -2.49
N GLU A 460 11.52 5.27 -3.73
CA GLU A 460 10.12 5.17 -4.16
C GLU A 460 9.75 3.72 -4.44
N HIS A 461 8.51 3.36 -4.13
CA HIS A 461 7.98 2.04 -4.44
C HIS A 461 7.09 2.10 -5.67
N VAL A 462 7.40 1.24 -6.63
CA VAL A 462 6.65 1.11 -7.87
C VAL A 462 6.11 -0.32 -7.97
N SER A 463 4.80 -0.48 -8.00
CA SER A 463 4.21 -1.78 -8.35
C SER A 463 3.78 -1.75 -9.82
N PRO A 464 4.38 -2.59 -10.66
CA PRO A 464 3.97 -2.67 -12.07
C PRO A 464 2.48 -3.02 -12.24
N SER A 465 1.89 -3.76 -11.28
CA SER A 465 0.45 -4.06 -11.27
C SER A 465 -0.45 -2.84 -11.02
N MET A 466 0.10 -1.70 -10.58
CA MET A 466 -0.63 -0.43 -10.42
C MET A 466 -0.75 0.37 -11.72
N ASN A 467 -0.79 -0.28 -12.85
CA ASN A 467 -1.11 0.28 -14.16
C ASN A 467 -2.62 0.18 -14.41
N ILE A 468 -3.28 1.29 -14.76
CA ILE A 468 -4.74 1.33 -15.00
C ILE A 468 -5.15 0.38 -16.13
N GLU A 469 -4.42 0.34 -17.24
CA GLU A 469 -4.74 -0.50 -18.40
C GLU A 469 -4.62 -1.99 -18.07
N LEU A 470 -3.56 -2.37 -17.37
CA LEU A 470 -3.38 -3.73 -16.88
C LEU A 470 -4.45 -4.13 -15.85
N SER A 471 -4.82 -3.19 -14.97
CA SER A 471 -5.87 -3.40 -13.97
C SER A 471 -7.24 -3.59 -14.64
N ASP A 472 -7.57 -2.75 -15.62
CA ASP A 472 -8.78 -2.86 -16.43
C ASP A 472 -8.86 -4.19 -17.18
N PHE A 473 -7.78 -4.56 -17.85
CA PHE A 473 -7.66 -5.85 -18.53
C PHE A 473 -7.91 -6.99 -17.54
N THR A 474 -7.19 -7.00 -16.41
CA THR A 474 -7.27 -8.07 -15.41
C THR A 474 -8.68 -8.20 -14.83
N CYS A 475 -9.37 -7.08 -14.57
CA CYS A 475 -10.76 -7.08 -14.10
C CYS A 475 -11.73 -7.68 -15.13
N ARG A 476 -11.43 -7.56 -16.43
CA ARG A 476 -12.25 -8.10 -17.52
C ARG A 476 -11.96 -9.56 -17.82
N VAL A 477 -10.78 -10.08 -17.47
CA VAL A 477 -10.44 -11.49 -17.68
C VAL A 477 -11.31 -12.38 -16.79
N PRO A 478 -12.03 -13.37 -17.34
CA PRO A 478 -12.83 -14.32 -16.54
C PRO A 478 -11.99 -14.99 -15.45
N LEU A 479 -12.57 -15.17 -14.27
CA LEU A 479 -11.89 -15.83 -13.15
C LEU A 479 -11.41 -17.25 -13.48
N SER A 480 -12.13 -17.98 -14.33
CA SER A 480 -11.71 -19.30 -14.82
C SER A 480 -10.36 -19.29 -15.56
N HIS A 481 -9.97 -18.16 -16.12
CA HIS A 481 -8.68 -17.98 -16.81
C HIS A 481 -7.56 -17.54 -15.85
N ARG A 482 -7.89 -16.98 -14.69
CA ARG A 482 -6.92 -16.49 -13.70
C ARG A 482 -6.82 -17.34 -12.44
N ASP A 483 -7.86 -18.16 -12.17
CA ASP A 483 -7.93 -18.99 -10.95
C ASP A 483 -6.64 -19.80 -10.75
N SER A 484 -6.14 -19.75 -9.52
CA SER A 484 -4.93 -20.47 -9.12
C SER A 484 -3.72 -20.17 -10.02
N ARG A 485 -3.55 -18.91 -10.41
CA ARG A 485 -2.44 -18.40 -11.24
C ARG A 485 -2.40 -18.96 -12.67
N ARG A 486 -3.52 -19.43 -13.20
CA ARG A 486 -3.56 -20.13 -14.49
C ARG A 486 -2.92 -19.32 -15.62
N ILE A 487 -3.26 -18.04 -15.75
CA ILE A 487 -2.70 -17.15 -16.78
C ILE A 487 -1.19 -16.94 -16.58
N LEU A 488 -0.73 -16.74 -15.33
CA LEU A 488 0.70 -16.54 -15.04
C LEU A 488 1.53 -17.80 -15.30
N MET A 489 1.05 -18.96 -14.90
CA MET A 489 1.74 -20.24 -15.17
C MET A 489 1.82 -20.52 -16.69
N LYS A 490 0.78 -20.17 -17.45
CA LYS A 490 0.84 -20.29 -18.91
C LYS A 490 1.84 -19.31 -19.50
N TYR A 491 1.87 -18.05 -19.04
CA TYR A 491 2.84 -17.03 -19.45
C TYR A 491 4.29 -17.52 -19.23
N PHE A 492 4.63 -17.99 -18.04
CA PHE A 492 5.96 -18.54 -17.78
C PHE A 492 6.29 -19.67 -18.75
N ARG A 493 5.41 -20.66 -18.88
CA ARG A 493 5.68 -21.83 -19.71
C ARG A 493 5.86 -21.50 -21.20
N THR A 494 5.19 -20.48 -21.72
CA THR A 494 5.21 -20.15 -23.15
C THR A 494 6.14 -19.01 -23.50
N GLN A 495 6.31 -18.02 -22.65
CA GLN A 495 7.05 -16.80 -22.93
C GLN A 495 8.38 -16.71 -22.15
N GLN A 496 8.44 -17.32 -20.95
CA GLN A 496 9.58 -17.18 -20.03
C GLN A 496 9.95 -18.53 -19.39
N PRO A 497 10.22 -19.59 -20.22
CA PRO A 497 10.43 -20.94 -19.72
C PRO A 497 11.68 -21.07 -18.84
N ASP A 498 12.72 -20.28 -19.10
CA ASP A 498 13.96 -20.22 -18.32
C ASP A 498 13.71 -19.86 -16.85
N LEU A 499 12.97 -18.80 -16.60
CA LEU A 499 12.58 -18.42 -15.24
C LEU A 499 11.51 -19.33 -14.65
N GLY A 500 10.70 -19.92 -15.50
CA GLY A 500 9.64 -20.85 -15.11
C GLY A 500 10.15 -22.18 -14.57
N GLU A 501 11.37 -22.60 -14.85
CA GLU A 501 11.96 -23.87 -14.42
C GLU A 501 12.20 -23.96 -12.91
N PHE A 502 12.52 -22.81 -12.28
CA PHE A 502 12.86 -22.80 -10.87
C PHE A 502 11.67 -23.08 -9.98
N VAL A 503 11.89 -23.88 -8.93
CA VAL A 503 10.89 -24.24 -7.94
C VAL A 503 10.32 -22.99 -7.26
N LEU A 504 9.02 -22.97 -7.00
CA LEU A 504 8.33 -21.88 -6.29
C LEU A 504 8.49 -22.04 -4.77
N SER A 505 8.79 -20.96 -4.08
CA SER A 505 8.84 -20.92 -2.61
C SER A 505 7.54 -21.46 -2.00
N GLY A 506 7.68 -22.45 -1.12
CA GLY A 506 6.54 -23.11 -0.44
C GLY A 506 5.79 -24.16 -1.26
N TYR A 507 6.30 -24.54 -2.45
CA TYR A 507 5.70 -25.56 -3.30
C TYR A 507 6.78 -26.46 -3.92
N PRO A 508 6.48 -27.77 -4.13
CA PRO A 508 7.37 -28.66 -4.87
C PRO A 508 7.20 -28.52 -6.39
N PHE A 509 6.77 -27.37 -6.87
CA PHE A 509 6.45 -27.11 -8.27
C PHE A 509 7.22 -25.90 -8.77
N SER A 510 7.56 -25.93 -10.05
CA SER A 510 8.03 -24.76 -10.79
C SER A 510 6.86 -23.97 -11.38
N ALA A 511 7.12 -22.74 -11.87
CA ALA A 511 6.11 -21.95 -12.58
C ALA A 511 5.74 -22.56 -13.95
N ASN A 512 6.59 -23.45 -14.51
CA ASN A 512 6.31 -24.21 -15.74
C ASN A 512 5.39 -25.42 -15.50
N SER A 513 5.07 -25.77 -14.26
CA SER A 513 4.16 -26.87 -13.95
C SER A 513 2.77 -26.65 -14.56
N THR A 514 2.03 -27.72 -14.82
CA THR A 514 0.69 -27.57 -15.35
C THR A 514 -0.23 -26.95 -14.28
N TRP A 515 -1.12 -26.07 -14.72
CA TRP A 515 -2.13 -25.47 -13.82
C TRP A 515 -2.98 -26.51 -13.08
N LEU A 516 -3.32 -27.62 -13.74
CA LEU A 516 -4.09 -28.72 -13.11
C LEU A 516 -3.31 -29.35 -11.94
N ALA A 517 -2.02 -29.66 -12.14
CA ALA A 517 -1.18 -30.20 -11.07
C ALA A 517 -1.06 -29.21 -9.92
N PHE A 518 -0.80 -27.93 -10.20
CA PHE A 518 -0.72 -26.87 -9.20
C PHE A 518 -2.04 -26.73 -8.42
N LYS A 519 -3.18 -26.67 -9.12
CA LYS A 519 -4.49 -26.51 -8.51
C LYS A 519 -4.89 -27.72 -7.67
N ALA A 520 -4.65 -28.94 -8.16
CA ALA A 520 -5.00 -30.17 -7.47
C ALA A 520 -4.15 -30.42 -6.23
N LEU A 521 -2.84 -30.20 -6.30
CA LEU A 521 -1.90 -30.61 -5.25
C LEU A 521 -1.62 -29.52 -4.21
N SER A 522 -1.65 -28.23 -4.60
CA SER A 522 -1.29 -27.13 -3.66
C SER A 522 -2.18 -27.07 -2.41
N PRO A 523 -3.49 -27.33 -2.44
CA PRO A 523 -4.32 -27.38 -1.23
C PRO A 523 -3.95 -28.54 -0.29
N TYR A 524 -3.64 -29.72 -0.84
CA TYR A 524 -3.24 -30.89 -0.05
C TYR A 524 -1.89 -30.68 0.61
N ILE A 525 -0.93 -30.10 -0.09
CA ILE A 525 0.38 -29.76 0.46
C ILE A 525 0.22 -28.78 1.61
N LYS A 526 -0.64 -27.77 1.48
CA LYS A 526 -0.94 -26.83 2.56
C LYS A 526 -1.67 -27.49 3.74
N ALA A 527 -2.57 -28.43 3.48
CA ALA A 527 -3.26 -29.19 4.52
C ALA A 527 -2.29 -30.10 5.30
N LEU A 528 -1.43 -30.83 4.59
CA LEU A 528 -0.41 -31.69 5.20
C LEU A 528 0.53 -30.88 6.09
N ASN A 529 0.91 -29.68 5.64
CA ASN A 529 1.67 -28.73 6.43
C ASN A 529 0.97 -28.32 7.73
N HIS A 530 -0.33 -28.06 7.66
CA HIS A 530 -1.12 -27.69 8.84
C HIS A 530 -1.25 -28.85 9.84
N LEU A 531 -1.26 -30.08 9.34
CA LEU A 531 -1.33 -31.30 10.16
C LEU A 531 0.04 -31.76 10.67
N GLY A 532 1.12 -31.01 10.41
CA GLY A 532 2.47 -31.38 10.84
C GLY A 532 3.05 -32.60 10.13
N VAL A 533 2.42 -33.05 9.02
CA VAL A 533 2.92 -34.18 8.23
C VAL A 533 4.20 -33.79 7.52
N LYS A 534 5.24 -34.61 7.74
CA LYS A 534 6.59 -34.35 7.25
C LYS A 534 6.71 -34.59 5.73
N VAL A 535 6.46 -33.57 4.92
CA VAL A 535 6.86 -33.57 3.50
C VAL A 535 8.29 -33.00 3.43
N PRO A 536 9.30 -33.73 2.97
CA PRO A 536 10.72 -33.34 3.13
C PRO A 536 11.06 -31.93 2.64
N PHE A 537 10.56 -31.52 1.48
CA PHE A 537 10.76 -30.17 0.92
C PHE A 537 10.05 -29.08 1.74
N LEU A 538 8.84 -29.39 2.23
CA LEU A 538 8.07 -28.45 3.05
C LEU A 538 8.64 -28.30 4.47
N GLN A 539 9.28 -29.35 5.00
CA GLN A 539 9.97 -29.28 6.28
C GLN A 539 11.18 -28.36 6.22
N TRP A 540 11.93 -28.41 5.13
CA TRP A 540 13.02 -27.48 4.92
C TRP A 540 12.47 -26.04 4.88
N TYR A 541 11.39 -25.77 4.13
CA TYR A 541 10.74 -24.47 4.08
C TYR A 541 10.18 -24.02 5.43
N ILE A 542 9.56 -24.93 6.21
CA ILE A 542 8.99 -24.59 7.52
C ILE A 542 10.09 -24.31 8.55
N ARG A 543 11.17 -25.09 8.55
CA ARG A 543 12.32 -24.87 9.44
C ARG A 543 13.00 -23.54 9.19
N HIS A 544 13.01 -23.07 7.96
CA HIS A 544 13.69 -21.85 7.53
C HIS A 544 12.70 -20.74 7.18
N LYS A 545 11.40 -20.94 7.49
CA LYS A 545 10.42 -19.87 7.31
C LYS A 545 10.93 -18.64 8.03
N PRO A 546 11.05 -17.49 7.34
CA PRO A 546 11.47 -16.27 8.01
C PRO A 546 10.55 -16.07 9.20
N ILE A 547 11.11 -15.90 10.36
CA ILE A 547 10.39 -15.34 11.48
C ILE A 547 9.85 -14.05 10.91
N GLY A 548 8.52 -14.04 10.66
CA GLY A 548 7.87 -12.89 10.03
C GLY A 548 8.26 -11.63 10.78
N PRO A 549 8.12 -10.47 10.17
CA PRO A 549 8.61 -9.26 10.79
C PRO A 549 8.13 -9.23 12.23
N THR A 550 9.05 -9.09 13.08
CA THR A 550 9.08 -8.58 14.45
C THR A 550 7.78 -8.62 15.29
N ALA A 551 6.58 -8.52 14.70
CA ALA A 551 5.29 -8.57 15.41
C ALA A 551 5.06 -9.85 16.25
N ASN A 552 5.83 -10.91 16.03
CA ASN A 552 5.82 -12.15 16.81
C ASN A 552 7.02 -12.27 17.75
N ASP A 553 7.95 -11.30 17.74
CA ASP A 553 9.09 -11.29 18.64
C ASP A 553 8.63 -10.89 20.05
N PRO A 554 9.05 -11.62 21.11
CA PRO A 554 8.66 -11.29 22.48
C PRO A 554 9.07 -9.89 22.93
N VAL A 555 10.20 -9.36 22.44
CA VAL A 555 10.66 -8.00 22.77
C VAL A 555 9.75 -6.95 22.11
N THR A 556 9.41 -7.16 20.84
CA THR A 556 8.45 -6.28 20.13
C THR A 556 7.10 -6.27 20.82
N PHE A 557 6.61 -7.42 21.24
CA PHE A 557 5.33 -7.54 21.93
C PHE A 557 5.34 -6.79 23.27
N GLU A 558 6.43 -6.91 24.04
CA GLU A 558 6.57 -6.21 25.31
C GLU A 558 6.74 -4.69 25.11
N MET A 559 7.47 -4.26 24.08
CA MET A 559 7.55 -2.86 23.72
C MET A 559 6.16 -2.27 23.41
N GLN A 560 5.35 -2.98 22.62
CA GLN A 560 3.99 -2.57 22.32
C GLN A 560 3.12 -2.43 23.57
N ARG A 561 3.24 -3.38 24.52
CA ARG A 561 2.54 -3.31 25.81
C ARG A 561 2.91 -2.06 26.61
N ARG A 562 4.19 -1.76 26.75
CA ARG A 562 4.68 -0.59 27.49
C ARG A 562 4.19 0.72 26.89
N VAL A 563 4.27 0.85 25.56
CA VAL A 563 3.74 2.05 24.87
C VAL A 563 2.23 2.22 25.13
N CYS A 564 1.45 1.14 25.13
CA CYS A 564 0.03 1.21 25.50
C CYS A 564 -0.17 1.60 26.96
N GLN A 565 0.63 1.05 27.88
CA GLN A 565 0.59 1.38 29.31
C GLN A 565 0.92 2.84 29.58
N ASP A 566 1.78 3.46 28.76
CA ASP A 566 2.18 4.86 28.91
C ASP A 566 1.25 5.85 28.18
N SER A 567 0.26 5.35 27.46
CA SER A 567 -0.68 6.17 26.67
C SER A 567 -1.81 6.73 27.53
N LYS A 568 -2.03 8.04 27.47
CA LYS A 568 -3.16 8.70 28.12
C LYS A 568 -4.47 8.35 27.43
N ILE A 569 -4.50 8.30 26.08
CA ILE A 569 -5.72 7.93 25.36
C ILE A 569 -6.18 6.51 25.71
N ILE A 570 -5.26 5.59 25.99
CA ILE A 570 -5.62 4.25 26.48
C ILE A 570 -6.14 4.34 27.93
N LYS A 571 -5.45 5.07 28.81
CA LYS A 571 -5.79 5.16 30.24
C LYS A 571 -7.08 5.94 30.52
N ASP A 572 -7.28 7.04 29.82
CA ASP A 572 -8.32 8.02 30.10
C ASP A 572 -9.61 7.79 29.29
N THR A 573 -9.65 6.73 28.46
CA THR A 573 -10.82 6.35 27.68
C THR A 573 -11.17 4.89 27.92
N ASP A 574 -12.32 4.46 27.42
CA ASP A 574 -12.77 3.06 27.48
C ASP A 574 -11.85 2.06 26.77
N LEU A 575 -10.82 2.53 26.04
CA LEU A 575 -9.77 1.68 25.49
C LEU A 575 -8.94 0.98 26.57
N CYS A 576 -8.91 1.49 27.82
CA CYS A 576 -8.28 0.83 28.97
C CYS A 576 -8.90 -0.56 29.22
N LEU A 577 -10.22 -0.68 29.12
CA LEU A 577 -10.93 -1.95 29.31
C LEU A 577 -10.55 -2.97 28.23
N LEU A 578 -10.32 -2.51 27.00
CA LEU A 578 -9.84 -3.35 25.91
C LEU A 578 -8.39 -3.75 26.11
N PHE A 579 -7.55 -2.84 26.61
CA PHE A 579 -6.15 -3.14 26.89
C PHE A 579 -6.04 -4.18 28.00
N ASP A 580 -6.72 -4.01 29.11
CA ASP A 580 -6.70 -4.92 30.25
C ASP A 580 -7.13 -6.34 29.84
N ARG A 581 -8.15 -6.43 28.99
CA ARG A 581 -8.68 -7.71 28.54
C ARG A 581 -7.84 -8.37 27.45
N PHE A 582 -7.24 -7.60 26.54
CA PHE A 582 -6.62 -8.09 25.30
C PHE A 582 -5.12 -7.80 25.19
N CYS A 583 -4.46 -7.35 26.28
CA CYS A 583 -3.01 -7.08 26.27
C CYS A 583 -2.14 -8.30 25.89
N ASN A 584 -2.69 -9.50 25.92
CA ASN A 584 -2.06 -10.74 25.48
C ASN A 584 -2.52 -11.19 24.08
N ASP A 585 -3.50 -10.52 23.46
CA ASP A 585 -3.92 -10.78 22.07
C ASP A 585 -3.07 -9.95 21.11
N LYS A 586 -2.22 -10.58 20.33
CA LYS A 586 -1.25 -9.93 19.44
C LYS A 586 -1.88 -8.96 18.44
N ILE A 587 -3.06 -9.30 17.91
CA ILE A 587 -3.71 -8.50 16.87
C ILE A 587 -4.34 -7.25 17.51
N ARG A 588 -5.02 -7.42 18.62
CA ARG A 588 -5.67 -6.32 19.33
C ARG A 588 -4.67 -5.39 19.99
N LEU A 589 -3.64 -5.95 20.61
CA LEU A 589 -2.55 -5.16 21.19
C LEU A 589 -1.85 -4.31 20.12
N MET A 590 -1.57 -4.86 18.94
CA MET A 590 -0.97 -4.09 17.86
C MET A 590 -1.85 -2.93 17.40
N ARG A 591 -3.17 -3.09 17.38
CA ARG A 591 -4.10 -2.00 17.05
C ARG A 591 -4.10 -0.91 18.13
N LEU A 592 -4.14 -1.30 19.39
CA LEU A 592 -4.03 -0.37 20.52
C LEU A 592 -2.66 0.34 20.51
N PHE A 593 -1.59 -0.39 20.24
CA PHE A 593 -0.26 0.19 20.09
C PHE A 593 -0.20 1.28 19.01
N ASN A 594 -0.79 1.04 17.86
CA ASN A 594 -0.80 2.05 16.79
C ASN A 594 -1.62 3.30 17.17
N ILE A 595 -2.69 3.14 17.95
CA ILE A 595 -3.44 4.27 18.51
C ILE A 595 -2.59 5.05 19.52
N ALA A 596 -1.94 4.35 20.46
CA ALA A 596 -1.04 4.95 21.43
C ALA A 596 0.18 5.62 20.77
N LEU A 597 0.72 5.01 19.72
CA LEU A 597 1.84 5.56 18.96
C LEU A 597 1.47 6.89 18.30
N MET A 598 0.24 7.03 17.79
CA MET A 598 -0.22 8.32 17.23
C MET A 598 -0.27 9.42 18.28
N GLU A 599 -0.73 9.11 19.51
CA GLU A 599 -0.68 10.04 20.62
C GLU A 599 0.75 10.53 20.91
N LYS A 600 1.72 9.59 20.96
CA LYS A 600 3.13 9.94 21.17
C LYS A 600 3.68 10.82 20.06
N LYS A 601 3.34 10.53 18.80
CA LYS A 601 3.72 11.35 17.62
C LYS A 601 3.18 12.77 17.67
N MET A 602 2.00 12.97 18.24
CA MET A 602 1.44 14.32 18.41
C MET A 602 2.15 15.12 19.52
N SER A 603 2.73 14.45 20.51
CA SER A 603 3.37 15.07 21.67
C SER A 603 4.90 15.15 21.60
N MET A 604 5.55 14.39 20.74
CA MET A 604 6.99 14.30 20.61
C MET A 604 7.43 14.61 19.18
N ASP A 605 8.67 15.06 18.99
CA ASP A 605 9.32 15.01 17.68
C ASP A 605 9.80 13.57 17.36
N GLU A 606 10.24 13.36 16.14
CA GLU A 606 10.63 12.04 15.64
C GLU A 606 11.87 11.49 16.35
N ASP A 607 12.86 12.34 16.62
CA ASP A 607 14.10 11.92 17.27
C ASP A 607 13.83 11.51 18.73
N SER A 608 13.07 12.31 19.47
CA SER A 608 12.62 11.99 20.85
C SER A 608 11.77 10.72 20.90
N LEU A 609 10.88 10.52 19.94
CA LEU A 609 10.07 9.28 19.85
C LEU A 609 10.93 8.05 19.52
N ASN A 610 11.90 8.20 18.62
CA ASN A 610 12.83 7.12 18.30
C ASN A 610 13.68 6.74 19.52
N GLU A 611 14.20 7.70 20.26
CA GLU A 611 14.94 7.49 21.50
C GLU A 611 14.06 6.74 22.52
N TYR A 612 12.87 7.25 22.81
CA TYR A 612 11.90 6.61 23.71
C TYR A 612 11.63 5.14 23.36
N LEU A 613 11.38 4.83 22.07
CA LEU A 613 11.10 3.45 21.65
C LEU A 613 12.33 2.56 21.73
N CYS A 614 13.52 3.07 21.40
CA CYS A 614 14.77 2.35 21.49
C CYS A 614 15.15 2.05 22.94
N ASP A 615 14.97 2.99 23.84
CA ASP A 615 15.23 2.81 25.29
C ASP A 615 14.33 1.72 25.90
N ILE A 616 13.06 1.66 25.50
CA ILE A 616 12.19 0.56 25.90
C ILE A 616 12.75 -0.79 25.43
N VAL A 617 13.22 -0.90 24.21
CA VAL A 617 13.78 -2.13 23.64
C VAL A 617 15.07 -2.53 24.39
N ASP A 618 15.97 -1.59 24.61
CA ASP A 618 17.23 -1.82 25.31
C ASP A 618 17.00 -2.24 26.77
N HIS A 619 16.05 -1.59 27.47
CA HIS A 619 15.68 -1.95 28.85
C HIS A 619 15.06 -3.37 28.96
N ILE A 620 14.20 -3.76 28.00
CA ILE A 620 13.62 -5.11 27.99
C ILE A 620 14.71 -6.17 27.81
N ARG A 621 15.72 -5.87 27.01
CA ARG A 621 16.84 -6.78 26.77
C ARG A 621 17.76 -6.92 27.99
N TYR A 622 18.07 -5.81 28.64
CA TYR A 622 18.96 -5.82 29.83
C TYR A 622 18.38 -6.63 30.99
N ASN A 623 17.04 -6.68 31.09
CA ASN A 623 16.31 -7.39 32.16
C ASN A 623 15.92 -8.85 31.80
N ARG A 624 16.32 -9.35 30.63
CA ARG A 624 16.20 -10.76 30.22
C ARG A 624 17.54 -11.46 30.23
#